data_d74c64fdbdb07fa0b9eafa003d3b48a6
#
_entry.id   d74c64fdbdb07fa0b9eafa003d3b48a6
#
_cell.length_a   1.000
_cell.length_b   1.000
_cell.length_c   1.000
_cell.angle_alpha   90.00
_cell.angle_beta   90.00
_cell.angle_gamma   90.00
#
_symmetry.space_group_name_H-M   'P 1'
#
loop_
_entity.id
_entity.type
_entity.pdbx_description
1 polymer ?
#
loop_
_entity_poly.entity_id
_entity_poly.type
_entity_poly.pdbx_seq_one_letter_code
_entity_poly.pdbx_strand_id
1 'polypeptide(L)'
;MKSIFPTKAKHMSRINSLTKDGTSYSTPEEISNIFNEHFICIADKIIDNTINAEPDLTSLVDFVNRKKAGNSADFSIPTISEREVLEIMKSLPSNVATGLDGISSPLLKLIAPAVGPSLAKIINCCIINSICPAQLKLARVTPIYKQGSITDLDNYRPISVLPVISKILEKHVCKHFIAFLTNHDLL
;
A
#
# COMPACT_ATOMS: atom_id res chain seq x y z
N MET A 1 -18.90 -2.46 -28.73
CA MET A 1 -17.90 -1.72 -27.92
C MET A 1 -18.13 -2.03 -26.45
N LYS A 2 -17.29 -2.86 -25.82
CA LYS A 2 -17.41 -3.11 -24.37
C LYS A 2 -16.84 -1.89 -23.64
N SER A 3 -17.62 -1.30 -22.71
CA SER A 3 -17.21 -0.17 -21.91
C SER A 3 -15.88 -0.47 -21.18
N ILE A 4 -14.88 0.38 -21.38
CA ILE A 4 -13.56 0.31 -20.75
C ILE A 4 -13.66 0.63 -19.24
N PHE A 5 -14.77 1.17 -18.81
CA PHE A 5 -15.03 1.52 -17.41
C PHE A 5 -15.88 0.43 -16.75
N PRO A 6 -15.46 -0.12 -15.59
CA PRO A 6 -16.25 -1.13 -14.90
C PRO A 6 -17.57 -0.51 -14.39
N THR A 7 -18.67 -0.91 -14.99
CA THR A 7 -20.04 -0.48 -14.65
C THR A 7 -20.68 -1.24 -13.49
N LYS A 8 -19.90 -1.82 -12.59
CA LYS A 8 -20.41 -2.37 -11.32
C LYS A 8 -19.52 -1.96 -10.18
N ALA A 9 -19.77 -0.76 -9.64
CA ALA A 9 -19.48 -0.53 -8.25
C ALA A 9 -20.29 -1.58 -7.45
N LYS A 10 -19.61 -2.58 -6.87
CA LYS A 10 -20.17 -3.40 -5.81
C LYS A 10 -20.71 -2.40 -4.80
N HIS A 11 -21.99 -2.52 -4.43
CA HIS A 11 -22.65 -1.67 -3.46
C HIS A 11 -21.78 -1.60 -2.20
N MET A 12 -20.92 -0.60 -2.10
CA MET A 12 -20.42 -0.14 -0.83
C MET A 12 -21.66 0.47 -0.17
N SER A 13 -22.13 -0.14 0.91
CA SER A 13 -23.17 0.44 1.74
C SER A 13 -22.72 1.86 2.06
N ARG A 14 -23.49 2.85 1.54
CA ARG A 14 -23.18 4.25 1.75
C ARG A 14 -23.23 4.48 3.25
N ILE A 15 -22.14 4.92 3.85
CA ILE A 15 -22.12 5.28 5.26
C ILE A 15 -22.96 6.55 5.36
N ASN A 16 -24.14 6.43 5.95
CA ASN A 16 -25.10 7.55 6.01
C ASN A 16 -24.93 8.39 7.27
N SER A 17 -24.43 7.80 8.35
CA SER A 17 -24.13 8.50 9.60
C SER A 17 -23.10 7.75 10.42
N LEU A 18 -22.34 8.48 11.23
CA LEU A 18 -21.43 7.97 12.24
C LEU A 18 -21.74 8.63 13.58
N THR A 19 -21.47 7.92 14.67
CA THR A 19 -21.60 8.46 16.02
C THR A 19 -20.23 8.44 16.68
N LYS A 20 -19.78 9.59 17.18
CA LYS A 20 -18.56 9.73 17.99
C LYS A 20 -18.88 10.58 19.20
N ASP A 21 -18.57 10.09 20.38
CA ASP A 21 -18.79 10.78 21.66
C ASP A 21 -20.23 11.31 21.84
N GLY A 22 -21.22 10.51 21.41
CA GLY A 22 -22.65 10.88 21.50
C GLY A 22 -23.14 11.85 20.43
N THR A 23 -22.25 12.37 19.56
CA THR A 23 -22.60 13.26 18.46
C THR A 23 -22.73 12.49 17.15
N SER A 24 -23.81 12.77 16.38
CA SER A 24 -24.06 12.13 15.08
C SER A 24 -23.60 13.04 13.94
N TYR A 25 -22.87 12.46 12.99
CA TYR A 25 -22.33 13.13 11.80
C TYR A 25 -22.89 12.47 10.56
N SER A 26 -23.37 13.27 9.59
CA SER A 26 -24.09 12.75 8.43
C SER A 26 -23.62 13.32 7.08
N THR A 27 -22.84 14.41 7.08
CA THR A 27 -22.31 14.91 5.82
C THR A 27 -21.08 14.11 5.38
N PRO A 28 -20.88 13.90 4.07
CA PRO A 28 -19.69 13.18 3.56
C PRO A 28 -18.36 13.75 4.02
N GLU A 29 -18.29 15.07 4.19
CA GLU A 29 -17.09 15.76 4.64
C GLU A 29 -16.80 15.47 6.11
N GLU A 30 -17.79 15.63 6.99
CA GLU A 30 -17.66 15.28 8.42
C GLU A 30 -17.27 13.81 8.60
N ILE A 31 -17.97 12.91 7.91
CA ILE A 31 -17.69 11.47 7.95
C ILE A 31 -16.24 11.18 7.54
N SER A 32 -15.74 11.81 6.46
CA SER A 32 -14.38 11.62 5.98
C SER A 32 -13.35 12.14 6.98
N ASN A 33 -13.58 13.32 7.56
CA ASN A 33 -12.70 13.92 8.54
C ASN A 33 -12.61 13.08 9.82
N ILE A 34 -13.75 12.60 10.32
CA ILE A 34 -13.79 11.75 11.52
C ILE A 34 -13.07 10.43 11.31
N PHE A 35 -13.24 9.77 10.15
CA PHE A 35 -12.47 8.58 9.83
C PHE A 35 -10.97 8.86 9.75
N ASN A 36 -10.59 9.99 9.15
CA ASN A 36 -9.20 10.36 9.01
C ASN A 36 -8.54 10.58 10.39
N GLU A 37 -9.19 11.33 11.27
CA GLU A 37 -8.74 11.51 12.65
C GLU A 37 -8.64 10.18 13.40
N HIS A 38 -9.70 9.35 13.31
CA HIS A 38 -9.75 8.06 13.99
C HIS A 38 -8.57 7.15 13.57
N PHE A 39 -8.32 7.03 12.25
CA PHE A 39 -7.28 6.15 11.75
C PHE A 39 -5.85 6.68 12.00
N ILE A 40 -5.65 7.99 12.08
CA ILE A 40 -4.37 8.58 12.46
C ILE A 40 -4.06 8.27 13.94
N CYS A 41 -5.05 8.41 14.82
CA CYS A 41 -4.86 8.28 16.27
C CYS A 41 -4.94 6.82 16.78
N ILE A 42 -5.36 5.85 15.95
CA ILE A 42 -5.57 4.47 16.43
C ILE A 42 -4.27 3.79 16.88
N ALA A 43 -3.15 4.09 16.22
CA ALA A 43 -1.84 3.57 16.60
C ALA A 43 -1.40 4.10 17.98
N ASP A 44 -1.56 5.39 18.22
CA ASP A 44 -1.21 6.02 19.49
C ASP A 44 -2.02 5.45 20.64
N LYS A 45 -3.34 5.25 20.43
CA LYS A 45 -4.22 4.62 21.43
C LYS A 45 -3.81 3.19 21.77
N ILE A 46 -3.30 2.43 20.80
CA ILE A 46 -2.82 1.07 21.04
C ILE A 46 -1.51 1.11 21.81
N ILE A 47 -0.60 2.00 21.44
CA ILE A 47 0.69 2.18 22.10
C ILE A 47 0.48 2.57 23.57
N ASP A 48 -0.31 3.59 23.86
CA ASP A 48 -0.60 4.05 25.22
C ASP A 48 -1.18 2.95 26.12
N ASN A 49 -1.93 2.01 25.55
CA ASN A 49 -2.52 0.88 26.28
C ASN A 49 -1.57 -0.33 26.42
N THR A 50 -0.48 -0.38 25.66
CA THR A 50 0.37 -1.59 25.57
C THR A 50 1.75 -1.41 26.20
N ILE A 51 2.24 -0.18 26.37
CA ILE A 51 3.61 0.06 26.81
C ILE A 51 3.67 0.26 28.33
N ASN A 52 3.85 -0.85 29.06
CA ASN A 52 4.42 -0.84 30.40
C ASN A 52 5.71 -1.69 30.52
N ALA A 53 6.24 -2.21 29.42
CA ALA A 53 7.52 -2.93 29.43
C ALA A 53 8.29 -2.66 28.14
N GLU A 54 9.55 -2.28 28.26
CA GLU A 54 10.49 -2.30 27.13
C GLU A 54 10.51 -3.72 26.57
N PRO A 55 10.25 -3.91 25.25
CA PRO A 55 10.28 -5.24 24.67
C PRO A 55 11.71 -5.81 24.76
N ASP A 56 11.85 -6.98 25.38
CA ASP A 56 13.11 -7.71 25.35
C ASP A 56 13.36 -8.23 23.92
N LEU A 57 14.12 -7.49 23.14
CA LEU A 57 14.51 -7.85 21.78
C LEU A 57 15.79 -8.70 21.72
N THR A 58 16.38 -9.07 22.86
CA THR A 58 17.67 -9.78 22.93
C THR A 58 17.64 -11.07 22.11
N SER A 59 16.59 -11.87 22.26
CA SER A 59 16.42 -13.12 21.53
C SER A 59 16.29 -12.91 20.01
N LEU A 60 15.61 -11.84 19.59
CA LEU A 60 15.48 -11.46 18.18
C LEU A 60 16.81 -10.97 17.60
N VAL A 61 17.54 -10.13 18.35
CA VAL A 61 18.87 -9.65 17.95
C VAL A 61 19.84 -10.81 17.83
N ASP A 62 19.83 -11.76 18.77
CA ASP A 62 20.67 -12.96 18.74
C ASP A 62 20.30 -13.87 17.55
N PHE A 63 19.00 -14.00 17.26
CA PHE A 63 18.57 -14.75 16.07
C PHE A 63 19.07 -14.11 14.77
N VAL A 64 18.91 -12.78 14.64
CA VAL A 64 19.38 -12.03 13.46
C VAL A 64 20.90 -12.13 13.34
N ASN A 65 21.64 -11.97 14.45
CA ASN A 65 23.10 -12.04 14.43
C ASN A 65 23.60 -13.45 14.03
N ARG A 66 22.94 -14.50 14.50
CA ARG A 66 23.26 -15.88 14.09
C ARG A 66 23.01 -16.10 12.61
N LYS A 67 21.90 -15.60 12.06
CA LYS A 67 21.60 -15.69 10.62
C LYS A 67 22.57 -14.84 9.78
N LYS A 68 23.07 -13.71 10.30
CA LYS A 68 24.08 -12.89 9.65
C LYS A 68 25.51 -13.45 9.76
N ALA A 69 25.76 -14.32 10.73
CA ALA A 69 27.10 -14.89 10.94
C ALA A 69 27.55 -15.68 9.71
N GLY A 70 28.58 -15.17 9.02
CA GLY A 70 29.09 -15.74 7.78
C GLY A 70 28.47 -15.20 6.48
N ASN A 71 27.49 -14.30 6.57
CA ASN A 71 26.88 -13.67 5.40
C ASN A 71 27.23 -12.17 5.39
N SER A 72 28.15 -11.77 4.50
CA SER A 72 28.59 -10.38 4.31
C SER A 72 27.94 -9.71 3.09
N ALA A 73 26.92 -10.33 2.50
CA ALA A 73 26.28 -9.81 1.31
C ALA A 73 25.38 -8.60 1.64
N ASP A 74 25.61 -7.51 0.93
CA ASP A 74 24.77 -6.32 0.98
C ASP A 74 23.63 -6.42 -0.04
N PHE A 75 22.42 -6.08 0.39
CA PHE A 75 21.29 -5.98 -0.51
C PHE A 75 21.31 -4.67 -1.27
N SER A 76 21.25 -4.74 -2.59
CA SER A 76 21.02 -3.58 -3.45
C SER A 76 19.87 -3.88 -4.42
N ILE A 77 19.05 -2.87 -4.69
CA ILE A 77 17.97 -2.98 -5.67
C ILE A 77 18.57 -2.72 -7.06
N PRO A 78 18.52 -3.69 -7.99
CA PRO A 78 18.98 -3.46 -9.35
C PRO A 78 18.05 -2.52 -10.13
N THR A 79 18.55 -1.90 -11.19
CA THR A 79 17.73 -1.11 -12.11
C THR A 79 16.74 -2.02 -12.84
N ILE A 80 15.54 -1.48 -13.13
CA ILE A 80 14.49 -2.18 -13.87
C ILE A 80 14.61 -1.91 -15.37
N SER A 81 14.45 -2.94 -16.20
CA SER A 81 14.39 -2.80 -17.66
C SER A 81 12.97 -2.41 -18.13
N GLU A 82 12.89 -1.79 -19.31
CA GLU A 82 11.59 -1.48 -19.96
C GLU A 82 10.75 -2.74 -20.15
N ARG A 83 11.40 -3.85 -20.53
CA ARG A 83 10.72 -5.14 -20.69
C ARG A 83 10.09 -5.61 -19.39
N GLU A 84 10.81 -5.52 -18.28
CA GLU A 84 10.30 -5.93 -16.97
C GLU A 84 9.15 -5.03 -16.52
N VAL A 85 9.22 -3.71 -16.75
CA VAL A 85 8.09 -2.79 -16.52
C VAL A 85 6.85 -3.25 -17.26
N LEU A 86 6.97 -3.57 -18.55
CA LEU A 86 5.85 -4.05 -19.38
C LEU A 86 5.29 -5.39 -18.87
N GLU A 87 6.15 -6.32 -18.46
CA GLU A 87 5.74 -7.60 -17.89
C GLU A 87 4.96 -7.40 -16.58
N ILE A 88 5.46 -6.54 -15.68
CA ILE A 88 4.78 -6.19 -14.43
C ILE A 88 3.43 -5.53 -14.73
N MET A 89 3.36 -4.55 -15.64
CA MET A 89 2.12 -3.88 -16.01
C MET A 89 1.07 -4.88 -16.53
N LYS A 90 1.47 -5.80 -17.39
CA LYS A 90 0.59 -6.87 -17.90
C LYS A 90 0.06 -7.78 -16.80
N SER A 91 0.90 -8.08 -15.78
CA SER A 91 0.56 -8.95 -14.66
C SER A 91 -0.38 -8.32 -13.61
N LEU A 92 -0.58 -6.99 -13.64
CA LEU A 92 -1.44 -6.32 -12.66
C LEU A 92 -2.89 -6.84 -12.77
N PRO A 93 -3.59 -7.07 -11.65
CA PRO A 93 -4.99 -7.46 -11.71
C PRO A 93 -5.85 -6.31 -12.24
N SER A 94 -6.88 -6.64 -13.04
CA SER A 94 -7.73 -5.63 -13.66
C SER A 94 -8.81 -5.06 -12.74
N ASN A 95 -9.17 -5.81 -11.68
CA ASN A 95 -10.26 -5.46 -10.76
C ASN A 95 -9.73 -4.90 -9.44
N VAL A 96 -8.84 -3.92 -9.51
CA VAL A 96 -8.31 -3.23 -8.32
C VAL A 96 -8.83 -1.80 -8.27
N ALA A 97 -9.00 -1.30 -7.05
CA ALA A 97 -9.34 0.10 -6.83
C ALA A 97 -8.22 1.02 -7.36
N THR A 98 -8.61 2.18 -7.88
CA THR A 98 -7.68 3.22 -8.33
C THR A 98 -7.22 4.08 -7.17
N GLY A 99 -5.96 4.52 -7.21
CA GLY A 99 -5.44 5.51 -6.27
C GLY A 99 -6.06 6.90 -6.46
N LEU A 100 -5.42 7.90 -5.86
CA LEU A 100 -5.83 9.32 -5.98
C LEU A 100 -5.66 9.86 -7.41
N ASP A 101 -4.73 9.29 -8.17
CA ASP A 101 -4.44 9.64 -9.57
C ASP A 101 -5.56 9.26 -10.56
N GLY A 102 -6.52 8.44 -10.12
CA GLY A 102 -7.62 7.95 -10.97
C GLY A 102 -7.19 6.97 -12.06
N ILE A 103 -5.91 6.57 -12.12
CA ILE A 103 -5.38 5.67 -13.15
C ILE A 103 -5.75 4.22 -12.81
N SER A 104 -6.53 3.58 -13.68
CA SER A 104 -6.91 2.18 -13.49
C SER A 104 -5.89 1.21 -14.10
N SER A 105 -5.81 -0.02 -13.56
CA SER A 105 -4.96 -1.07 -14.14
C SER A 105 -5.27 -1.38 -15.61
N PRO A 106 -6.55 -1.47 -16.06
CA PRO A 106 -6.85 -1.65 -17.47
C PRO A 106 -6.33 -0.52 -18.36
N LEU A 107 -6.47 0.74 -17.93
CA LEU A 107 -5.94 1.88 -18.67
C LEU A 107 -4.41 1.80 -18.75
N LEU A 108 -3.74 1.55 -17.63
CA LEU A 108 -2.29 1.45 -17.59
C LEU A 108 -1.76 0.33 -18.51
N LYS A 109 -2.45 -0.82 -18.55
CA LYS A 109 -2.12 -1.91 -19.47
C LYS A 109 -2.27 -1.52 -20.95
N LEU A 110 -3.31 -0.77 -21.26
CA LEU A 110 -3.59 -0.32 -22.63
C LEU A 110 -2.47 0.61 -23.16
N ILE A 111 -2.02 1.54 -22.32
CA ILE A 111 -0.99 2.52 -22.68
C ILE A 111 0.44 2.04 -22.40
N ALA A 112 0.61 0.82 -21.88
CA ALA A 112 1.91 0.28 -21.46
C ALA A 112 3.03 0.45 -22.50
N PRO A 113 2.85 0.15 -23.81
CA PRO A 113 3.92 0.31 -24.79
C PRO A 113 4.41 1.78 -24.91
N ALA A 114 3.51 2.73 -24.73
CA ALA A 114 3.84 4.15 -24.87
C ALA A 114 4.51 4.71 -23.60
N VAL A 115 4.07 4.29 -22.40
CA VAL A 115 4.57 4.87 -21.13
C VAL A 115 5.66 4.04 -20.47
N GLY A 116 5.82 2.77 -20.85
CA GLY A 116 6.79 1.84 -20.27
C GLY A 116 8.21 2.39 -20.20
N PRO A 117 8.79 2.92 -21.30
CA PRO A 117 10.13 3.50 -21.29
C PRO A 117 10.28 4.66 -20.29
N SER A 118 9.28 5.53 -20.20
CA SER A 118 9.29 6.66 -19.26
C SER A 118 9.17 6.19 -17.81
N LEU A 119 8.33 5.20 -17.55
CA LEU A 119 8.18 4.61 -16.22
C LEU A 119 9.46 3.90 -15.77
N ALA A 120 10.14 3.17 -16.67
CA ALA A 120 11.44 2.57 -16.36
C ALA A 120 12.47 3.63 -15.94
N LYS A 121 12.53 4.76 -16.64
CA LYS A 121 13.43 5.88 -16.28
C LYS A 121 13.08 6.45 -14.90
N ILE A 122 11.81 6.71 -14.62
CA ILE A 122 11.35 7.25 -13.32
C ILE A 122 11.72 6.29 -12.20
N ILE A 123 11.41 4.99 -12.36
CA ILE A 123 11.70 3.98 -11.35
C ILE A 123 13.22 3.86 -11.12
N ASN A 124 14.01 3.86 -12.18
CA ASN A 124 15.46 3.82 -12.06
C ASN A 124 16.03 5.07 -11.36
N CYS A 125 15.46 6.25 -11.64
CA CYS A 125 15.81 7.46 -10.88
C CYS A 125 15.48 7.30 -9.38
N CYS A 126 14.34 6.69 -9.04
CA CYS A 126 14.00 6.40 -7.64
C CYS A 126 15.00 5.47 -6.98
N ILE A 127 15.39 4.40 -7.68
CA ILE A 127 16.34 3.40 -7.17
C ILE A 127 17.73 4.01 -6.99
N ILE A 128 18.27 4.66 -8.03
CA ILE A 128 19.64 5.22 -8.04
C ILE A 128 19.81 6.31 -6.97
N ASN A 129 18.79 7.16 -6.81
CA ASN A 129 18.85 8.26 -5.84
C ASN A 129 18.31 7.89 -4.45
N SER A 130 17.83 6.66 -4.26
CA SER A 130 17.16 6.22 -3.02
C SER A 130 15.99 7.12 -2.61
N ILE A 131 15.26 7.69 -3.58
CA ILE A 131 14.15 8.62 -3.36
C ILE A 131 12.89 8.07 -4.00
N CYS A 132 11.84 7.86 -3.21
CA CYS A 132 10.51 7.57 -3.71
C CYS A 132 9.68 8.86 -3.72
N PRO A 133 9.17 9.32 -4.89
CA PRO A 133 8.33 10.52 -4.98
C PRO A 133 7.12 10.47 -4.05
N ALA A 134 6.80 11.61 -3.44
CA ALA A 134 5.67 11.70 -2.50
C ALA A 134 4.35 11.26 -3.15
N GLN A 135 4.14 11.59 -4.43
CA GLN A 135 2.95 11.23 -5.20
C GLN A 135 2.71 9.71 -5.27
N LEU A 136 3.77 8.90 -5.29
CA LEU A 136 3.67 7.45 -5.29
C LEU A 136 3.35 6.86 -3.91
N LYS A 137 3.52 7.66 -2.85
CA LYS A 137 3.24 7.29 -1.44
C LYS A 137 1.87 7.77 -0.95
N LEU A 138 1.22 8.67 -1.68
CA LEU A 138 -0.10 9.16 -1.31
C LEU A 138 -1.16 8.10 -1.55
N ALA A 139 -1.86 7.71 -0.51
CA ALA A 139 -2.93 6.72 -0.57
C ALA A 139 -4.29 7.36 -0.34
N ARG A 140 -5.30 6.86 -1.05
CA ARG A 140 -6.69 7.07 -0.67
C ARG A 140 -7.08 6.05 0.39
N VAL A 141 -7.41 6.51 1.59
CA VAL A 141 -7.91 5.62 2.64
C VAL A 141 -9.40 5.38 2.44
N THR A 142 -9.80 4.11 2.40
CA THR A 142 -11.20 3.69 2.27
C THR A 142 -11.58 2.90 3.51
N PRO A 143 -12.56 3.36 4.31
CA PRO A 143 -13.03 2.61 5.45
C PRO A 143 -13.83 1.38 4.97
N ILE A 144 -13.45 0.20 5.41
CA ILE A 144 -14.14 -1.06 5.12
C ILE A 144 -14.78 -1.56 6.40
N TYR A 145 -16.13 -1.64 6.38
CA TYR A 145 -16.88 -2.20 7.49
C TYR A 145 -16.51 -3.67 7.75
N LYS A 146 -16.32 -4.00 9.02
CA LYS A 146 -15.96 -5.35 9.47
C LYS A 146 -17.14 -6.08 10.08
N GLN A 147 -17.73 -5.53 11.15
CA GLN A 147 -18.83 -6.13 11.92
C GLN A 147 -19.33 -5.14 13.00
N GLY A 148 -20.46 -5.42 13.61
CA GLY A 148 -20.99 -4.63 14.74
C GLY A 148 -21.97 -3.54 14.29
N SER A 149 -21.98 -2.38 14.95
CA SER A 149 -22.77 -1.24 14.52
C SER A 149 -22.10 -0.51 13.35
N ILE A 150 -22.87 -0.19 12.31
CA ILE A 150 -22.37 0.59 11.16
C ILE A 150 -22.11 2.06 11.49
N THR A 151 -22.60 2.52 12.63
CA THR A 151 -22.41 3.91 13.11
C THR A 151 -21.16 4.07 13.98
N ASP A 152 -20.49 2.97 14.33
CA ASP A 152 -19.34 2.95 15.21
C ASP A 152 -18.04 2.85 14.39
N LEU A 153 -17.12 3.78 14.62
CA LEU A 153 -15.83 3.90 13.92
C LEU A 153 -14.91 2.68 14.13
N ASP A 154 -14.92 2.07 15.31
CA ASP A 154 -14.07 0.93 15.66
C ASP A 154 -14.42 -0.34 14.84
N ASN A 155 -15.58 -0.34 14.21
CA ASN A 155 -16.04 -1.43 13.34
C ASN A 155 -15.56 -1.31 11.88
N TYR A 156 -14.70 -0.35 11.58
CA TYR A 156 -14.11 -0.15 10.26
C TYR A 156 -12.61 -0.38 10.25
N ARG A 157 -12.12 -0.86 9.10
CA ARG A 157 -10.69 -1.01 8.83
C ARG A 157 -10.25 -0.02 7.77
N PRO A 158 -9.13 0.70 7.95
CA PRO A 158 -8.56 1.53 6.90
C PRO A 158 -7.92 0.65 5.82
N ILE A 159 -8.34 0.80 4.58
CA ILE A 159 -7.65 0.21 3.43
C ILE A 159 -7.03 1.34 2.62
N SER A 160 -5.70 1.37 2.61
CA SER A 160 -4.93 2.34 1.84
C SER A 160 -4.77 1.88 0.38
N VAL A 161 -5.25 2.70 -0.54
CA VAL A 161 -5.17 2.44 -1.98
C VAL A 161 -4.16 3.39 -2.60
N LEU A 162 -2.98 2.88 -2.88
CA LEU A 162 -1.89 3.60 -3.56
C LEU A 162 -2.14 3.69 -5.08
N PRO A 163 -1.49 4.63 -5.78
CA PRO A 163 -1.46 4.66 -7.23
C PRO A 163 -1.03 3.32 -7.83
N VAL A 164 -1.65 2.92 -8.93
CA VAL A 164 -1.32 1.63 -9.57
C VAL A 164 0.14 1.59 -10.04
N ILE A 165 0.70 2.73 -10.40
CA ILE A 165 2.12 2.87 -10.81
C ILE A 165 3.07 2.48 -9.66
N SER A 166 2.74 2.80 -8.39
CA SER A 166 3.55 2.40 -7.24
C SER A 166 3.78 0.90 -7.18
N LYS A 167 2.79 0.12 -7.60
CA LYS A 167 2.85 -1.35 -7.60
C LYS A 167 3.92 -1.92 -8.53
N ILE A 168 4.36 -1.15 -9.53
CA ILE A 168 5.46 -1.58 -10.41
C ILE A 168 6.77 -1.56 -9.64
N LEU A 169 7.04 -0.46 -8.94
CA LEU A 169 8.21 -0.33 -8.08
C LEU A 169 8.17 -1.37 -6.93
N GLU A 170 7.03 -1.48 -6.25
CA GLU A 170 6.84 -2.43 -5.15
C GLU A 170 7.11 -3.88 -5.59
N LYS A 171 6.56 -4.31 -6.73
CA LYS A 171 6.79 -5.67 -7.25
C LYS A 171 8.22 -5.93 -7.63
N HIS A 172 8.90 -4.95 -8.24
CA HIS A 172 10.31 -5.05 -8.58
C HIS A 172 11.16 -5.20 -7.32
N VAL A 173 11.00 -4.31 -6.35
CA VAL A 173 11.72 -4.36 -5.06
C VAL A 173 11.43 -5.67 -4.33
N CYS A 174 10.18 -6.06 -4.20
CA CYS A 174 9.78 -7.29 -3.50
C CYS A 174 10.41 -8.53 -4.14
N LYS A 175 10.38 -8.65 -5.47
CA LYS A 175 10.99 -9.76 -6.21
C LYS A 175 12.48 -9.91 -5.88
N HIS A 176 13.23 -8.81 -5.94
CA HIS A 176 14.68 -8.84 -5.69
C HIS A 176 15.02 -9.03 -4.22
N PHE A 177 14.22 -8.45 -3.31
CA PHE A 177 14.40 -8.63 -1.88
C PHE A 177 14.14 -10.07 -1.43
N ILE A 178 13.05 -10.68 -1.89
CA ILE A 178 12.74 -12.09 -1.59
C ILE A 178 13.83 -13.00 -2.17
N ALA A 179 14.26 -12.76 -3.42
CA ALA A 179 15.34 -13.52 -4.03
C ALA A 179 16.66 -13.40 -3.22
N PHE A 180 17.00 -12.22 -2.75
CA PHE A 180 18.15 -12.00 -1.90
C PHE A 180 18.07 -12.81 -0.59
N LEU A 181 16.95 -12.70 0.12
CA LEU A 181 16.74 -13.43 1.38
C LEU A 181 16.81 -14.96 1.18
N THR A 182 16.20 -15.45 0.10
CA THR A 182 16.22 -16.91 -0.23
C THR A 182 17.63 -17.38 -0.60
N ASN A 183 18.35 -16.63 -1.44
CA ASN A 183 19.69 -17.02 -1.90
C ASN A 183 20.72 -17.02 -0.76
N HIS A 184 20.48 -16.26 0.29
CA HIS A 184 21.37 -16.15 1.45
C HIS A 184 20.87 -16.90 2.69
N ASP A 185 19.84 -17.75 2.55
CA ASP A 185 19.25 -18.52 3.66
C ASP A 185 18.86 -17.65 4.86
N LEU A 186 18.25 -16.48 4.57
CA LEU A 186 17.80 -15.50 5.56
C LEU A 186 16.28 -15.56 5.81
N LEU A 187 15.56 -16.43 5.10
CA LEU A 187 14.13 -16.71 5.32
C LEU A 187 13.94 -17.95 6.18
#